data_edfe97562107eaabbb0c40cfe4a64e8c
#
_entry.id   edfe97562107eaabbb0c40cfe4a64e8c
#
_cell.length_a   1.000
_cell.length_b   1.000
_cell.length_c   1.000
_cell.angle_alpha   90.00
_cell.angle_beta   90.00
_cell.angle_gamma   90.00
#
_symmetry.space_group_name_H-M   'P 1'
#
loop_
_entity.id
_entity.type
_entity.pdbx_description
1 polymer ?
#
loop_
_entity_poly.entity_id
_entity_poly.type
_entity_poly.pdbx_seq_one_letter_code
_entity_poly.pdbx_strand_id
1 'polypeptide(L)'
;VHDLLVDTVASQIEHLPTPDTGSLRSDLGVLFGQVMSMPEITGKRRMMLGLMQAATDDHDLRNALNKLTRERSLPVLNVLRNARERRELADGLDIDHAADLIEGPIVYRYMIRGDTFAQHDLDAILDLIVAGLTRPPDTPA
;
A
#
# COMPACT_ATOMS: atom_id res chain seq x y z
N VAL A 1 -4.42 5.53 26.63
CA VAL A 1 -4.93 6.47 25.59
C VAL A 1 -4.35 6.14 24.22
N HIS A 2 -3.05 5.89 24.12
CA HIS A 2 -2.39 5.58 22.86
C HIS A 2 -2.88 4.25 22.25
N ASP A 3 -3.05 3.21 23.05
CA ASP A 3 -3.56 1.91 22.60
C ASP A 3 -4.98 2.03 22.03
N LEU A 4 -5.84 2.84 22.68
CA LEU A 4 -7.22 3.07 22.22
C LEU A 4 -7.27 3.80 20.87
N LEU A 5 -6.34 4.73 20.63
CA LEU A 5 -6.24 5.44 19.34
C LEU A 5 -5.74 4.53 18.23
N VAL A 6 -4.73 3.72 18.52
CA VAL A 6 -4.20 2.74 17.57
C VAL A 6 -5.26 1.68 17.24
N ASP A 7 -5.96 1.18 18.27
CA ASP A 7 -7.05 0.21 18.10
C ASP A 7 -8.21 0.80 17.30
N THR A 8 -8.55 2.09 17.52
CA THR A 8 -9.59 2.77 16.75
C THR A 8 -9.19 2.89 15.27
N VAL A 9 -7.93 3.21 15.00
CA VAL A 9 -7.42 3.25 13.60
C VAL A 9 -7.39 1.85 13.01
N ALA A 10 -6.94 0.85 13.76
CA ALA A 10 -6.88 -0.54 13.34
C ALA A 10 -8.26 -1.11 13.03
N SER A 11 -9.28 -0.80 13.84
CA SER A 11 -10.67 -1.26 13.63
C SER A 11 -11.31 -0.70 12.37
N GLN A 12 -10.81 0.40 11.84
CA GLN A 12 -11.28 1.01 10.59
C GLN A 12 -10.58 0.47 9.35
N ILE A 13 -9.56 -0.37 9.54
CA ILE A 13 -8.91 -1.08 8.45
C ILE A 13 -9.74 -2.34 8.20
N GLU A 14 -10.72 -2.22 7.32
CA GLU A 14 -11.37 -3.41 6.81
C GLU A 14 -10.33 -4.32 6.17
N HIS A 15 -10.40 -5.60 6.47
CA HIS A 15 -9.62 -6.61 5.78
C HIS A 15 -10.13 -6.71 4.35
N LEU A 16 -9.53 -5.93 3.47
CA LEU A 16 -9.83 -6.01 2.05
C LEU A 16 -9.44 -7.41 1.54
N PRO A 17 -10.33 -8.08 0.81
CA PRO A 17 -9.97 -9.35 0.19
C PRO A 17 -8.82 -9.13 -0.79
N THR A 18 -7.89 -10.08 -0.86
CA THR A 18 -6.77 -10.03 -1.81
C THR A 18 -7.31 -10.29 -3.21
N PRO A 19 -7.19 -9.36 -4.16
CA PRO A 19 -7.54 -9.60 -5.55
C PRO A 19 -6.65 -10.68 -6.16
N ASP A 20 -7.23 -11.50 -7.01
CA ASP A 20 -6.52 -12.51 -7.80
C ASP A 20 -7.15 -12.60 -9.20
N THR A 21 -6.89 -11.59 -10.01
CA THR A 21 -7.49 -11.41 -11.34
C THR A 21 -6.68 -12.05 -12.45
N GLY A 22 -5.49 -12.55 -12.14
CA GLY A 22 -4.59 -13.18 -13.10
C GLY A 22 -3.39 -12.33 -13.52
N SER A 23 -3.32 -11.05 -13.16
CA SER A 23 -2.16 -10.20 -13.40
C SER A 23 -1.89 -9.23 -12.25
N LEU A 24 -0.61 -8.94 -12.00
CA LEU A 24 -0.18 -7.99 -10.99
C LEU A 24 -0.81 -6.61 -11.21
N ARG A 25 -0.82 -6.12 -12.46
CA ARG A 25 -1.37 -4.81 -12.78
C ARG A 25 -2.87 -4.71 -12.46
N SER A 26 -3.63 -5.72 -12.83
CA SER A 26 -5.06 -5.77 -12.56
C SER A 26 -5.36 -5.92 -11.07
N ASP A 27 -4.61 -6.77 -10.37
CA ASP A 27 -4.76 -6.97 -8.92
C ASP A 27 -4.52 -5.67 -8.15
N LEU A 28 -3.47 -4.95 -8.47
CA LEU A 28 -3.18 -3.65 -7.87
C LEU A 28 -4.24 -2.61 -8.22
N GLY A 29 -4.72 -2.60 -9.45
CA GLY A 29 -5.80 -1.71 -9.88
C GLY A 29 -7.09 -1.92 -9.08
N VAL A 30 -7.48 -3.16 -8.85
CA VAL A 30 -8.65 -3.51 -8.02
C VAL A 30 -8.42 -3.12 -6.56
N LEU A 31 -7.26 -3.48 -6.00
CA LEU A 31 -6.94 -3.20 -4.59
C LEU A 31 -6.97 -1.69 -4.30
N PHE A 32 -6.25 -0.90 -5.08
CA PHE A 32 -6.20 0.55 -4.87
C PHE A 32 -7.48 1.26 -5.28
N GLY A 33 -8.21 0.76 -6.26
CA GLY A 33 -9.55 1.23 -6.59
C GLY A 33 -10.51 1.10 -5.40
N GLN A 34 -10.47 -0.01 -4.68
CA GLN A 34 -11.24 -0.21 -3.45
C GLN A 34 -10.82 0.77 -2.36
N VAL A 35 -9.52 0.93 -2.12
CA VAL A 35 -8.99 1.89 -1.13
C VAL A 35 -9.43 3.32 -1.45
N MET A 36 -9.37 3.71 -2.72
CA MET A 36 -9.72 5.07 -3.16
C MET A 36 -11.23 5.35 -3.12
N SER A 37 -12.06 4.32 -3.22
CA SER A 37 -13.52 4.45 -3.12
C SER A 37 -14.04 4.49 -1.68
N MET A 38 -13.19 4.25 -0.69
CA MET A 38 -13.57 4.37 0.71
C MET A 38 -13.90 5.82 1.07
N PRO A 39 -14.98 6.04 1.84
CA PRO A 39 -15.29 7.40 2.32
C PRO A 39 -14.10 7.99 3.06
N GLU A 40 -13.72 9.20 2.69
CA GLU A 40 -12.71 9.94 3.43
C GLU A 40 -13.28 10.32 4.80
N ILE A 41 -12.70 9.75 5.85
CA ILE A 41 -13.04 10.17 7.22
C ILE A 41 -12.33 11.50 7.45
N THR A 42 -13.13 12.57 7.55
CA THR A 42 -12.61 13.91 7.83
C THR A 42 -11.68 13.89 9.03
N GLY A 43 -10.44 14.31 8.82
CA GLY A 43 -9.42 14.34 9.87
C GLY A 43 -8.51 13.09 9.96
N LYS A 44 -8.77 12.03 9.21
CA LYS A 44 -7.91 10.81 9.22
C LYS A 44 -6.45 11.12 8.91
N ARG A 45 -6.19 11.94 7.90
CA ARG A 45 -4.83 12.38 7.56
C ARG A 45 -4.19 13.16 8.71
N ARG A 46 -4.91 14.12 9.30
CA ARG A 46 -4.42 14.94 10.43
C ARG A 46 -4.11 14.06 11.64
N MET A 47 -4.99 13.13 11.94
CA MET A 47 -4.81 12.17 13.04
C MET A 47 -3.56 11.33 12.82
N MET A 48 -3.37 10.79 11.63
CA MET A 48 -2.19 9.97 11.30
C MET A 48 -0.88 10.76 11.41
N LEU A 49 -0.86 12.01 10.91
CA LEU A 49 0.30 12.89 11.04
C LEU A 49 0.60 13.21 12.51
N GLY A 50 -0.42 13.44 13.33
CA GLY A 50 -0.27 13.65 14.77
C GLY A 50 0.30 12.42 15.48
N LEU A 51 -0.18 11.22 15.13
CA LEU A 51 0.35 9.97 15.67
C LEU A 51 1.80 9.73 15.26
N MET A 52 2.15 10.00 14.01
CA MET A 52 3.54 9.90 13.54
C MET A 52 4.47 10.87 14.28
N GLN A 53 4.02 12.10 14.53
CA GLN A 53 4.77 13.06 15.30
C GLN A 53 4.95 12.60 16.76
N ALA A 54 3.89 12.17 17.42
CA ALA A 54 3.94 11.65 18.79
C ALA A 54 4.87 10.43 18.91
N ALA A 55 4.88 9.55 17.92
CA ALA A 55 5.75 8.38 17.88
C ALA A 55 7.25 8.72 17.74
N THR A 56 7.61 9.98 17.49
CA THR A 56 9.02 10.38 17.44
C THR A 56 9.70 10.23 18.81
N ASP A 57 8.97 10.54 19.87
CA ASP A 57 9.48 10.52 21.25
C ASP A 57 8.89 9.37 22.07
N ASP A 58 7.95 8.62 21.53
CA ASP A 58 7.28 7.50 22.21
C ASP A 58 7.57 6.18 21.48
N HIS A 59 8.42 5.35 22.08
CA HIS A 59 8.85 4.09 21.49
C HIS A 59 7.72 3.06 21.37
N ASP A 60 6.81 3.02 22.33
CA ASP A 60 5.69 2.07 22.35
C ASP A 60 4.68 2.44 21.27
N LEU A 61 4.38 3.73 21.12
CA LEU A 61 3.53 4.23 20.05
C LEU A 61 4.16 3.96 18.67
N ARG A 62 5.46 4.14 18.54
CA ARG A 62 6.18 3.82 17.29
C ARG A 62 6.04 2.33 16.93
N ASN A 63 6.22 1.45 17.90
CA ASN A 63 6.07 0.00 17.68
C ASN A 63 4.64 -0.36 17.27
N ALA A 64 3.64 0.24 17.91
CA ALA A 64 2.23 0.05 17.55
C ALA A 64 1.92 0.54 16.13
N LEU A 65 2.41 1.71 15.74
CA LEU A 65 2.26 2.23 14.37
C LEU A 65 2.97 1.36 13.33
N ASN A 66 4.17 0.87 13.63
CA ASN A 66 4.89 -0.05 12.74
C ASN A 66 4.12 -1.35 12.54
N LYS A 67 3.56 -1.91 13.61
CA LYS A 67 2.70 -3.10 13.51
C LYS A 67 1.48 -2.83 12.63
N LEU A 68 0.78 -1.73 12.86
CA LEU A 68 -0.37 -1.33 12.08
C LEU A 68 -0.04 -1.15 10.59
N THR A 69 1.10 -0.51 10.29
CA THR A 69 1.57 -0.31 8.91
C THR A 69 1.82 -1.66 8.23
N ARG A 70 2.46 -2.61 8.91
CA ARG A 70 2.69 -3.96 8.37
C ARG A 70 1.39 -4.71 8.09
N GLU A 71 0.42 -4.63 9.00
CA GLU A 71 -0.90 -5.25 8.81
C GLU A 71 -1.63 -4.66 7.61
N ARG A 72 -1.51 -3.35 7.38
CA ARG A 72 -2.09 -2.68 6.21
C ARG A 72 -1.43 -3.07 4.89
N SER A 73 -0.16 -3.42 4.92
CA SER A 73 0.60 -3.86 3.73
C SER A 73 0.30 -5.31 3.34
N LEU A 74 -0.37 -6.10 4.18
CA LEU A 74 -0.64 -7.51 3.89
C LEU A 74 -1.36 -7.76 2.56
N PRO A 75 -2.39 -7.00 2.15
CA PRO A 75 -3.03 -7.19 0.86
C PRO A 75 -2.06 -6.99 -0.32
N VAL A 76 -1.19 -5.98 -0.26
CA VAL A 76 -0.16 -5.73 -1.29
C VAL A 76 0.86 -6.88 -1.32
N LEU A 77 1.32 -7.33 -0.16
CA LEU A 77 2.23 -8.47 -0.07
C LEU A 77 1.61 -9.75 -0.64
N ASN A 78 0.34 -10.00 -0.39
CA ASN A 78 -0.37 -11.16 -0.92
C ASN A 78 -0.51 -11.09 -2.45
N VAL A 79 -0.84 -9.91 -2.99
CA VAL A 79 -0.86 -9.69 -4.45
C VAL A 79 0.51 -9.95 -5.07
N LEU A 80 1.59 -9.49 -4.43
CA LEU A 80 2.95 -9.74 -4.89
C LEU A 80 3.34 -11.21 -4.81
N ARG A 81 2.93 -11.93 -3.77
CA ARG A 81 3.16 -13.40 -3.67
C ARG A 81 2.45 -14.14 -4.79
N ASN A 82 1.19 -13.80 -5.07
CA ASN A 82 0.43 -14.38 -6.18
C ASN A 82 1.12 -14.10 -7.52
N ALA A 83 1.58 -12.88 -7.74
CA ALA A 83 2.33 -12.52 -8.95
C ALA A 83 3.66 -13.30 -9.07
N ARG A 84 4.34 -13.56 -7.95
CA ARG A 84 5.54 -14.43 -7.93
C ARG A 84 5.23 -15.85 -8.33
N GLU A 85 4.15 -16.44 -7.80
CA GLU A 85 3.70 -17.78 -8.16
C GLU A 85 3.36 -17.89 -9.65
N ARG A 86 2.77 -16.84 -10.22
CA ARG A 86 2.49 -16.73 -11.67
C ARG A 86 3.74 -16.40 -12.51
N ARG A 87 4.91 -16.22 -11.88
CA ARG A 87 6.18 -15.87 -12.53
C ARG A 87 6.16 -14.53 -13.29
N GLU A 88 5.36 -13.59 -12.83
CA GLU A 88 5.31 -12.24 -13.41
C GLU A 88 6.46 -11.34 -12.92
N LEU A 89 6.95 -11.56 -11.70
CA LEU A 89 7.96 -10.69 -11.10
C LEU A 89 9.36 -10.97 -11.66
N ALA A 90 10.17 -9.92 -11.70
CA ALA A 90 11.59 -10.03 -12.03
C ALA A 90 12.32 -10.99 -11.07
N ASP A 91 13.32 -11.70 -11.58
CA ASP A 91 14.10 -12.64 -10.79
C ASP A 91 14.85 -11.93 -9.65
N GLY A 92 14.83 -12.55 -8.47
CA GLY A 92 15.51 -12.01 -7.29
C GLY A 92 14.87 -10.78 -6.65
N LEU A 93 13.67 -10.38 -7.10
CA LEU A 93 12.97 -9.25 -6.53
C LEU A 93 12.57 -9.52 -5.07
N ASP A 94 12.94 -8.61 -4.17
CA ASP A 94 12.48 -8.62 -2.79
C ASP A 94 11.05 -8.10 -2.70
N ILE A 95 10.14 -8.91 -2.14
CA ILE A 95 8.71 -8.56 -2.04
C ILE A 95 8.47 -7.39 -1.11
N ASP A 96 9.23 -7.26 -0.02
CA ASP A 96 9.06 -6.16 0.91
C ASP A 96 9.48 -4.83 0.27
N HIS A 97 10.61 -4.82 -0.46
CA HIS A 97 11.00 -3.64 -1.24
C HIS A 97 10.01 -3.31 -2.35
N ALA A 98 9.43 -4.31 -2.99
CA ALA A 98 8.39 -4.10 -3.99
C ALA A 98 7.12 -3.48 -3.39
N ALA A 99 6.72 -3.93 -2.19
CA ALA A 99 5.60 -3.34 -1.47
C ALA A 99 5.87 -1.86 -1.12
N ASP A 100 7.06 -1.54 -0.64
CA ASP A 100 7.47 -0.15 -0.36
C ASP A 100 7.38 0.74 -1.61
N LEU A 101 7.79 0.24 -2.77
CA LEU A 101 7.69 0.97 -4.04
C LEU A 101 6.24 1.17 -4.50
N ILE A 102 5.36 0.22 -4.21
CA ILE A 102 3.94 0.32 -4.56
C ILE A 102 3.23 1.31 -3.64
N GLU A 103 3.45 1.21 -2.34
CA GLU A 103 2.74 2.02 -1.36
C GLU A 103 3.32 3.43 -1.20
N GLY A 104 4.63 3.59 -1.37
CA GLY A 104 5.35 4.84 -1.14
C GLY A 104 4.79 6.03 -1.88
N PRO A 105 4.59 6.00 -3.20
CA PRO A 105 4.05 7.13 -3.97
C PRO A 105 2.64 7.53 -3.53
N ILE A 106 1.82 6.56 -3.13
CA ILE A 106 0.44 6.78 -2.67
C ILE A 106 0.46 7.47 -1.32
N VAL A 107 1.24 6.94 -0.39
CA VAL A 107 1.43 7.54 0.95
C VAL A 107 2.01 8.94 0.83
N TYR A 108 3.03 9.14 0.01
CA TYR A 108 3.64 10.44 -0.21
C TYR A 108 2.63 11.49 -0.69
N ARG A 109 1.85 11.17 -1.73
CA ARG A 109 0.85 12.10 -2.25
C ARG A 109 -0.25 12.38 -1.24
N TYR A 110 -0.79 11.33 -0.62
CA TYR A 110 -1.90 11.49 0.33
C TYR A 110 -1.44 12.16 1.64
N MET A 111 -0.36 11.66 2.24
CA MET A 111 0.06 12.10 3.58
C MET A 111 0.88 13.40 3.53
N ILE A 112 1.82 13.50 2.61
CA ILE A 112 2.77 14.62 2.57
C ILE A 112 2.23 15.77 1.74
N ARG A 113 1.84 15.52 0.49
CA ARG A 113 1.32 16.56 -0.39
C ARG A 113 -0.13 16.94 -0.09
N GLY A 114 -0.92 16.03 0.49
CA GLY A 114 -2.35 16.22 0.75
C GLY A 114 -3.20 16.22 -0.52
N ASP A 115 -2.69 15.62 -1.59
CA ASP A 115 -3.40 15.53 -2.87
C ASP A 115 -4.48 14.45 -2.84
N THR A 116 -5.54 14.66 -3.61
CA THR A 116 -6.45 13.60 -3.99
C THR A 116 -5.95 12.95 -5.28
N PHE A 117 -6.09 11.61 -5.36
CA PHE A 117 -5.76 10.90 -6.59
C PHE A 117 -6.94 10.90 -7.55
N ALA A 118 -6.72 11.38 -8.77
CA ALA A 118 -7.60 11.04 -9.86
C ALA A 118 -7.26 9.61 -10.37
N GLN A 119 -8.24 8.92 -10.93
CA GLN A 119 -8.05 7.55 -11.42
C GLN A 119 -6.88 7.44 -12.42
N HIS A 120 -6.77 8.42 -13.34
CA HIS A 120 -5.68 8.43 -14.32
C HIS A 120 -4.28 8.60 -13.72
N ASP A 121 -4.15 9.30 -12.58
CA ASP A 121 -2.88 9.42 -11.87
C ASP A 121 -2.48 8.09 -11.23
N LEU A 122 -3.45 7.40 -10.64
CA LEU A 122 -3.24 6.08 -10.06
C LEU A 122 -2.81 5.08 -11.15
N ASP A 123 -3.51 5.06 -12.27
CA ASP A 123 -3.19 4.18 -13.39
C ASP A 123 -1.78 4.43 -13.93
N ALA A 124 -1.40 5.68 -14.11
CA ALA A 124 -0.06 6.05 -14.57
C ALA A 124 1.04 5.60 -13.60
N ILE A 125 0.82 5.78 -12.30
CA ILE A 125 1.77 5.35 -11.26
C ILE A 125 1.88 3.83 -11.23
N LEU A 126 0.76 3.11 -11.27
CA LEU A 126 0.76 1.66 -11.28
C LEU A 126 1.44 1.10 -12.54
N ASP A 127 1.23 1.69 -13.70
CA ASP A 127 1.90 1.28 -14.94
C ASP A 127 3.42 1.41 -14.83
N LEU A 128 3.92 2.50 -14.27
CA LEU A 128 5.36 2.72 -14.04
C LEU A 128 5.94 1.71 -13.06
N ILE A 129 5.25 1.46 -11.95
CA ILE A 129 5.70 0.54 -10.90
C ILE A 129 5.72 -0.88 -11.44
N VAL A 130 4.64 -1.33 -12.07
CA VAL A 130 4.53 -2.68 -12.61
C VAL A 130 5.59 -2.93 -13.68
N ALA A 131 5.87 -1.96 -14.55
CA ALA A 131 6.94 -2.06 -15.54
C ALA A 131 8.32 -2.28 -14.89
N GLY A 132 8.56 -1.69 -13.72
CA GLY A 132 9.82 -1.88 -12.97
C GLY A 132 9.89 -3.19 -12.19
N LEU A 133 8.77 -3.77 -11.81
CA LEU A 133 8.70 -4.98 -10.98
C LEU A 133 8.58 -6.27 -11.78
N THR A 134 8.09 -6.19 -13.00
CA THR A 134 7.81 -7.37 -13.82
C THR A 134 9.01 -7.78 -14.67
N ARG A 135 9.04 -9.08 -14.99
CA ARG A 135 10.02 -9.62 -15.94
C ARG A 135 9.79 -8.95 -17.30
N PRO A 136 10.87 -8.49 -17.99
CA PRO A 136 10.70 -8.01 -19.35
C PRO A 136 10.17 -9.15 -20.22
N PRO A 137 9.37 -8.87 -21.26
CA PRO A 137 8.92 -9.86 -22.19
C PRO A 137 10.15 -10.55 -22.81
N ASP A 138 10.11 -11.88 -22.95
CA ASP A 138 11.17 -12.64 -23.57
C ASP A 138 11.47 -12.02 -24.94
N THR A 139 12.67 -11.48 -25.09
CA THR A 139 13.12 -10.98 -26.39
C THR A 139 13.29 -12.21 -27.28
N PRO A 140 12.55 -12.34 -28.40
CA PRO A 140 12.78 -13.46 -29.31
C PRO A 140 14.23 -13.44 -29.75
N ALA A 141 14.87 -14.59 -29.58
CA ALA A 141 16.25 -14.79 -29.99
C ALA A 141 16.43 -14.61 -31.51
#